data_58aeec92e1ce0714508255bc979f3ffa
#
_entry.id   58aeec92e1ce0714508255bc979f3ffa
#
_cell.length_a   1.000
_cell.length_b   1.000
_cell.length_c   1.000
_cell.angle_alpha   90.00
_cell.angle_beta   90.00
_cell.angle_gamma   90.00
#
_symmetry.space_group_name_H-M   'P 1'
#
loop_
_entity.id
_entity.type
_entity.pdbx_description
1 polymer ?
#
loop_
_entity_poly.entity_id
_entity_poly.type
_entity_poly.pdbx_seq_one_letter_code
_entity_poly.pdbx_strand_id
1 'polypeptide(L)'
;MNTYAPVTGAIRRLAANASRQARSVQMTTRSYQTQSPLAVSTRLPAKLANRRIQWPQARAFSATAATSHGHLDPPKPGEELWVTFVDKDGDEHKIAVREGDNLLDIAQDNDLEMEGACGGSCACSTCHVIVVDEAHYDAMEEPDDDENDMLDLAFGLTETSRLGCQVKMTKALDGLTVKLPTMTRNLQASDFS
;
A
#
# COMPACT_ATOMS: atom_id res chain seq x y z
N MET A 1 60.05 13.63 13.85
CA MET A 1 60.38 13.99 12.45
C MET A 1 60.02 12.80 11.59
N ASN A 2 58.84 12.77 11.04
CA ASN A 2 58.37 11.71 10.11
C ASN A 2 57.80 12.38 8.89
N THR A 3 58.54 12.29 7.80
CA THR A 3 58.21 12.87 6.50
C THR A 3 57.32 11.92 5.73
N TYR A 4 56.08 12.32 5.44
CA TYR A 4 55.21 11.65 4.51
C TYR A 4 55.42 12.19 3.08
N ALA A 5 55.78 11.30 2.16
CA ALA A 5 55.83 11.60 0.73
C ALA A 5 54.46 11.37 0.08
N PRO A 6 54.00 12.21 -0.88
CA PRO A 6 52.76 12.02 -1.61
C PRO A 6 52.96 11.06 -2.79
N VAL A 7 52.09 10.05 -2.87
CA VAL A 7 51.99 9.14 -4.04
C VAL A 7 51.03 9.78 -5.06
N THR A 8 51.61 10.28 -6.15
CA THR A 8 50.85 10.72 -7.34
C THR A 8 50.58 9.53 -8.23
N GLY A 9 49.36 8.99 -8.17
CA GLY A 9 48.85 7.96 -9.08
C GLY A 9 48.21 8.58 -10.34
N ALA A 10 48.89 8.39 -11.47
CA ALA A 10 48.40 8.81 -12.78
C ALA A 10 47.22 7.95 -13.22
N ILE A 11 46.04 8.55 -13.38
CA ILE A 11 44.86 7.92 -13.96
C ILE A 11 44.96 7.97 -15.49
N ARG A 12 45.32 6.85 -16.12
CA ARG A 12 45.22 6.64 -17.56
C ARG A 12 43.74 6.52 -17.94
N ARG A 13 43.25 7.51 -18.67
CA ARG A 13 41.94 7.44 -19.35
C ARG A 13 42.06 6.53 -20.57
N LEU A 14 41.46 5.36 -20.53
CA LEU A 14 41.18 4.54 -21.69
C LEU A 14 39.82 4.95 -22.24
N ALA A 15 39.84 5.67 -23.36
CA ALA A 15 38.65 5.93 -24.17
C ALA A 15 38.35 4.67 -24.98
N ALA A 16 37.32 3.92 -24.58
CA ALA A 16 36.76 2.84 -25.38
C ALA A 16 35.64 3.39 -26.27
N ASN A 17 35.93 3.43 -27.54
CA ASN A 17 35.02 3.79 -28.65
C ASN A 17 34.05 2.62 -28.84
N ALA A 18 32.82 2.72 -28.36
CA ALA A 18 31.75 1.77 -28.62
C ALA A 18 30.83 2.35 -29.70
N SER A 19 31.06 1.95 -30.94
CA SER A 19 30.18 2.16 -32.09
C SER A 19 28.83 1.47 -31.83
N ARG A 20 27.79 2.25 -31.58
CA ARG A 20 26.40 1.77 -31.49
C ARG A 20 25.91 1.48 -32.92
N GLN A 21 25.90 0.21 -33.30
CA GLN A 21 25.11 -0.23 -34.42
C GLN A 21 23.62 -0.17 -34.05
N ALA A 22 22.92 0.79 -34.59
CA ALA A 22 21.47 0.85 -34.57
C ALA A 22 20.90 -0.28 -35.43
N ARG A 23 20.42 -1.35 -34.82
CA ARG A 23 19.57 -2.35 -35.53
C ARG A 23 18.18 -1.76 -35.65
N SER A 24 17.82 -1.34 -36.87
CA SER A 24 16.45 -1.02 -37.23
C SER A 24 15.60 -2.29 -37.19
N VAL A 25 14.71 -2.39 -36.21
CA VAL A 25 13.67 -3.41 -36.22
C VAL A 25 12.60 -2.95 -37.19
N GLN A 26 12.55 -3.57 -38.36
CA GLN A 26 11.44 -3.40 -39.29
C GLN A 26 10.21 -4.08 -38.68
N MET A 27 9.26 -3.29 -38.24
CA MET A 27 7.92 -3.74 -37.93
C MET A 27 7.21 -4.13 -39.23
N THR A 28 7.10 -5.43 -39.51
CA THR A 28 6.20 -5.94 -40.54
C THR A 28 4.76 -5.80 -40.04
N THR A 29 4.08 -4.79 -40.55
CA THR A 29 2.63 -4.66 -40.39
C THR A 29 1.94 -5.74 -41.18
N ARG A 30 1.50 -6.79 -40.53
CA ARG A 30 0.67 -7.83 -41.11
C ARG A 30 -0.74 -7.28 -41.29
N SER A 31 -1.08 -6.85 -42.50
CA SER A 31 -2.42 -6.46 -42.90
C SER A 31 -3.35 -7.67 -42.86
N TYR A 32 -4.27 -7.68 -41.89
CA TYR A 32 -5.37 -8.64 -41.90
C TYR A 32 -6.39 -8.16 -42.92
N GLN A 33 -6.44 -8.86 -44.08
CA GLN A 33 -7.53 -8.72 -45.03
C GLN A 33 -8.78 -9.32 -44.38
N THR A 34 -9.70 -8.47 -43.95
CA THR A 34 -11.06 -8.87 -43.57
C THR A 34 -11.79 -9.30 -44.84
N GLN A 35 -11.89 -10.61 -45.04
CA GLN A 35 -12.81 -11.16 -46.04
C GLN A 35 -14.24 -10.85 -45.58
N SER A 36 -14.93 -10.07 -46.38
CA SER A 36 -16.36 -9.78 -46.15
C SER A 36 -17.14 -11.10 -46.26
N PRO A 37 -17.96 -11.46 -45.25
CA PRO A 37 -18.82 -12.61 -45.37
C PRO A 37 -19.88 -12.34 -46.43
N LEU A 38 -20.04 -13.31 -47.32
CA LEU A 38 -21.09 -13.35 -48.36
C LEU A 38 -22.44 -13.08 -47.70
N ALA A 39 -23.15 -12.06 -48.22
CA ALA A 39 -24.48 -11.71 -47.77
C ALA A 39 -25.44 -12.86 -48.10
N VAL A 40 -25.70 -13.73 -47.14
CA VAL A 40 -26.80 -14.69 -47.20
C VAL A 40 -28.07 -13.92 -46.91
N SER A 41 -28.79 -13.55 -47.97
CA SER A 41 -30.12 -12.95 -47.88
C SER A 41 -31.13 -14.01 -47.43
N THR A 42 -31.23 -14.23 -46.12
CA THR A 42 -32.36 -14.97 -45.54
C THR A 42 -33.51 -13.99 -45.31
N ARG A 43 -34.50 -14.03 -46.21
CA ARG A 43 -35.78 -13.33 -46.00
C ARG A 43 -36.44 -13.96 -44.75
N LEU A 44 -36.37 -13.29 -43.63
CA LEU A 44 -37.14 -13.62 -42.43
C LEU A 44 -38.62 -13.31 -42.69
N PRO A 45 -39.53 -14.21 -42.27
CA PRO A 45 -40.99 -13.96 -42.41
C PRO A 45 -41.40 -12.76 -41.55
N ALA A 46 -42.19 -11.85 -42.14
CA ALA A 46 -42.61 -10.56 -41.59
C ALA A 46 -43.42 -10.60 -40.27
N LYS A 47 -43.61 -11.77 -39.67
CA LYS A 47 -44.40 -11.93 -38.43
C LYS A 47 -43.57 -11.83 -37.12
N LEU A 48 -42.25 -11.59 -37.19
CA LEU A 48 -41.40 -11.50 -36.00
C LEU A 48 -40.96 -10.07 -35.65
N ALA A 49 -41.45 -9.07 -36.40
CA ALA A 49 -40.97 -7.69 -36.26
C ALA A 49 -41.48 -6.90 -35.04
N ASN A 50 -42.33 -7.47 -34.19
CA ASN A 50 -42.96 -6.73 -33.08
C ASN A 50 -42.67 -7.33 -31.68
N ARG A 51 -41.66 -8.16 -31.53
CA ARG A 51 -41.19 -8.49 -30.18
C ARG A 51 -40.27 -7.35 -29.72
N ARG A 52 -40.82 -6.34 -29.05
CA ARG A 52 -40.02 -5.41 -28.23
C ARG A 52 -39.21 -6.27 -27.23
N ILE A 53 -37.93 -6.39 -27.47
CA ILE A 53 -36.98 -6.91 -26.48
C ILE A 53 -37.00 -5.89 -25.35
N GLN A 54 -37.72 -6.19 -24.28
CA GLN A 54 -37.60 -5.43 -23.04
C GLN A 54 -36.24 -5.84 -22.46
N TRP A 55 -35.27 -4.97 -22.63
CA TRP A 55 -34.00 -5.08 -21.89
C TRP A 55 -34.33 -5.02 -20.40
N PRO A 56 -33.89 -5.98 -19.58
CA PRO A 56 -34.04 -5.85 -18.14
C PRO A 56 -33.43 -4.51 -17.76
N GLN A 57 -34.19 -3.72 -17.00
CA GLN A 57 -33.71 -2.42 -16.50
C GLN A 57 -32.31 -2.58 -15.94
N ALA A 58 -31.36 -1.81 -16.47
CA ALA A 58 -30.01 -1.76 -15.96
C ALA A 58 -30.11 -1.58 -14.44
N ARG A 59 -29.61 -2.56 -13.69
CA ARG A 59 -29.46 -2.40 -12.25
C ARG A 59 -28.58 -1.17 -12.07
N ALA A 60 -29.15 -0.11 -11.53
CA ALA A 60 -28.38 1.01 -11.07
C ALA A 60 -27.35 0.45 -10.07
N PHE A 61 -26.07 0.62 -10.36
CA PHE A 61 -25.05 0.40 -9.35
C PHE A 61 -25.37 1.40 -8.23
N SER A 62 -25.89 0.89 -7.11
CA SER A 62 -25.93 1.66 -5.90
C SER A 62 -24.47 1.93 -5.53
N ALA A 63 -24.01 3.16 -5.72
CA ALA A 63 -22.79 3.59 -5.08
C ALA A 63 -23.08 3.51 -3.58
N THR A 64 -22.63 2.44 -2.93
CA THR A 64 -22.43 2.44 -1.49
C THR A 64 -21.61 3.69 -1.22
N ALA A 65 -22.13 4.60 -0.38
CA ALA A 65 -21.36 5.73 0.06
C ALA A 65 -20.00 5.16 0.51
N ALA A 66 -18.92 5.62 -0.11
CA ALA A 66 -17.60 5.34 0.41
C ALA A 66 -17.69 5.71 1.89
N THR A 67 -17.47 4.75 2.77
CA THR A 67 -17.24 5.05 4.19
C THR A 67 -16.00 5.93 4.18
N SER A 68 -16.22 7.25 4.18
CA SER A 68 -15.20 8.21 4.52
C SER A 68 -14.65 7.70 5.84
N HIS A 69 -13.33 7.47 5.93
CA HIS A 69 -12.66 7.19 7.18
C HIS A 69 -13.19 8.22 8.18
N GLY A 70 -13.94 7.74 9.19
CA GLY A 70 -14.67 8.64 10.06
C GLY A 70 -13.67 9.48 10.82
N HIS A 71 -13.83 10.79 10.73
CA HIS A 71 -13.11 11.71 11.59
C HIS A 71 -13.27 11.22 13.04
N LEU A 72 -12.15 10.97 13.73
CA LEU A 72 -12.18 10.50 15.10
C LEU A 72 -12.73 11.61 16.01
N ASP A 73 -13.70 11.27 16.85
CA ASP A 73 -14.17 12.25 17.83
C ASP A 73 -13.05 12.49 18.86
N PRO A 74 -12.83 13.70 19.32
CA PRO A 74 -11.81 14.01 20.33
C PRO A 74 -12.07 13.22 21.64
N PRO A 75 -11.02 12.81 22.37
CA PRO A 75 -11.18 12.12 23.65
C PRO A 75 -11.89 13.01 24.67
N LYS A 76 -12.63 12.37 25.59
CA LYS A 76 -13.25 13.10 26.69
C LYS A 76 -12.21 13.51 27.70
N PRO A 77 -12.34 14.70 28.32
CA PRO A 77 -11.43 15.14 29.37
C PRO A 77 -11.30 14.11 30.49
N GLY A 78 -10.09 13.63 30.75
CA GLY A 78 -9.81 12.62 31.78
C GLY A 78 -9.88 11.16 31.35
N GLU A 79 -10.24 10.87 30.12
CA GLU A 79 -10.20 9.53 29.49
C GLU A 79 -9.19 9.48 28.32
N GLU A 80 -8.31 10.45 28.26
CA GLU A 80 -7.30 10.60 27.19
C GLU A 80 -6.22 9.54 27.35
N LEU A 81 -5.94 8.81 26.26
CA LEU A 81 -4.76 7.96 26.11
C LEU A 81 -3.78 8.65 25.17
N TRP A 82 -2.52 8.33 25.30
CA TRP A 82 -1.47 8.94 24.49
C TRP A 82 -0.78 7.93 23.62
N VAL A 83 -0.58 8.25 22.36
CA VAL A 83 0.26 7.50 21.44
C VAL A 83 1.26 8.45 20.79
N THR A 84 2.49 7.98 20.59
CA THR A 84 3.54 8.72 19.90
C THR A 84 3.90 7.98 18.63
N PHE A 85 3.75 8.64 17.48
CA PHE A 85 4.24 8.14 16.21
C PHE A 85 5.58 8.78 15.89
N VAL A 86 6.56 7.97 15.54
CA VAL A 86 7.85 8.43 15.02
C VAL A 86 7.82 8.21 13.52
N ASP A 87 7.89 9.28 12.76
CA ASP A 87 7.82 9.21 11.30
C ASP A 87 9.17 8.77 10.67
N LYS A 88 9.23 8.77 9.35
CA LYS A 88 10.43 8.35 8.59
C LYS A 88 11.62 9.27 8.81
N ASP A 89 11.38 10.55 9.09
CA ASP A 89 12.40 11.59 9.30
C ASP A 89 12.90 11.58 10.76
N GLY A 90 12.18 10.88 11.64
CA GLY A 90 12.47 10.76 13.07
C GLY A 90 11.75 11.79 13.92
N ASP A 91 10.79 12.51 13.36
CA ASP A 91 9.96 13.45 14.09
C ASP A 91 8.90 12.71 14.92
N GLU A 92 8.69 13.16 16.16
CA GLU A 92 7.75 12.55 17.09
C GLU A 92 6.43 13.31 17.13
N HIS A 93 5.33 12.60 16.83
CA HIS A 93 3.97 13.12 16.84
C HIS A 93 3.20 12.50 18.01
N LYS A 94 3.06 13.26 19.11
CA LYS A 94 2.29 12.82 20.29
C LYS A 94 0.83 13.23 20.16
N ILE A 95 -0.08 12.25 20.16
CA ILE A 95 -1.50 12.41 19.87
C ILE A 95 -2.32 11.87 21.04
N ALA A 96 -3.35 12.63 21.43
CA ALA A 96 -4.34 12.20 22.41
C ALA A 96 -5.48 11.45 21.69
N VAL A 97 -5.81 10.24 22.15
CA VAL A 97 -6.74 9.32 21.51
C VAL A 97 -7.70 8.71 22.53
N ARG A 98 -8.76 8.07 22.02
CA ARG A 98 -9.72 7.34 22.86
C ARG A 98 -9.36 5.85 22.93
N GLU A 99 -9.86 5.24 23.99
CA GLU A 99 -9.89 3.78 24.08
C GLU A 99 -10.75 3.20 22.94
N GLY A 100 -10.18 2.24 22.21
CA GLY A 100 -10.81 1.57 21.06
C GLY A 100 -10.46 2.11 19.69
N ASP A 101 -9.85 3.30 19.58
CA ASP A 101 -9.36 3.82 18.31
C ASP A 101 -8.18 2.96 17.82
N ASN A 102 -8.12 2.66 16.53
CA ASN A 102 -6.99 1.92 15.96
C ASN A 102 -5.89 2.87 15.44
N LEU A 103 -4.66 2.38 15.40
CA LEU A 103 -3.51 3.22 15.01
C LEU A 103 -3.58 3.73 13.58
N LEU A 104 -4.22 3.01 12.65
CA LEU A 104 -4.38 3.45 11.27
C LEU A 104 -5.28 4.68 11.18
N ASP A 105 -6.46 4.62 11.80
CA ASP A 105 -7.41 5.73 11.77
C ASP A 105 -6.83 6.97 12.49
N ILE A 106 -6.12 6.76 13.63
CA ILE A 106 -5.41 7.82 14.34
C ILE A 106 -4.37 8.49 13.44
N ALA A 107 -3.54 7.70 12.74
CA ALA A 107 -2.51 8.23 11.87
C ALA A 107 -3.11 9.03 10.70
N GLN A 108 -4.17 8.52 10.08
CA GLN A 108 -4.82 9.17 8.94
C GLN A 108 -5.55 10.46 9.34
N ASP A 109 -6.18 10.49 10.52
CA ASP A 109 -6.85 11.70 11.04
C ASP A 109 -5.87 12.83 11.39
N ASN A 110 -4.60 12.49 11.63
CA ASN A 110 -3.53 13.42 11.94
C ASN A 110 -2.53 13.65 10.79
N ASP A 111 -2.93 13.33 9.56
CA ASP A 111 -2.12 13.54 8.34
C ASP A 111 -0.74 12.85 8.37
N LEU A 112 -0.59 11.76 9.13
CA LEU A 112 0.63 10.96 9.14
C LEU A 112 0.69 10.04 7.91
N GLU A 113 1.88 9.82 7.37
CA GLU A 113 2.09 9.03 6.15
C GLU A 113 1.91 7.53 6.37
N MET A 114 0.71 7.11 6.72
CA MET A 114 0.29 5.70 6.80
C MET A 114 -0.78 5.41 5.76
N GLU A 115 -0.43 4.62 4.71
CA GLU A 115 -1.31 4.45 3.55
C GLU A 115 -2.61 3.71 3.87
N GLY A 116 -2.54 2.56 4.53
CA GLY A 116 -3.71 1.73 4.82
C GLY A 116 -4.52 1.35 3.59
N ALA A 117 -3.87 0.93 2.49
CA ALA A 117 -4.49 0.74 1.17
C ALA A 117 -5.72 -0.18 1.15
N CYS A 118 -5.84 -1.12 2.08
CA CYS A 118 -7.01 -2.01 2.19
C CYS A 118 -8.15 -1.42 3.03
N GLY A 119 -8.00 -0.22 3.59
CA GLY A 119 -9.01 0.40 4.45
C GLY A 119 -9.26 -0.34 5.76
N GLY A 120 -8.22 -0.94 6.34
CA GLY A 120 -8.30 -1.62 7.65
C GLY A 120 -8.81 -3.07 7.60
N SER A 121 -8.98 -3.67 6.41
CA SER A 121 -9.53 -5.02 6.26
C SER A 121 -8.52 -6.16 6.45
N CYS A 122 -7.32 -5.89 6.98
CA CYS A 122 -6.23 -6.86 7.17
C CYS A 122 -5.82 -7.61 5.89
N ALA A 123 -5.88 -6.93 4.72
CA ALA A 123 -5.59 -7.51 3.40
C ALA A 123 -4.34 -6.91 2.72
N CYS A 124 -3.55 -6.13 3.45
CA CYS A 124 -2.28 -5.56 3.00
C CYS A 124 -1.39 -5.24 4.20
N SER A 125 -0.11 -4.95 3.94
CA SER A 125 0.85 -4.56 4.98
C SER A 125 1.21 -3.07 4.96
N THR A 126 0.44 -2.23 4.27
CA THR A 126 0.79 -0.79 4.10
C THR A 126 0.51 0.07 5.36
N CYS A 127 -0.13 -0.49 6.37
CA CYS A 127 -0.28 0.10 7.70
C CYS A 127 0.71 -0.46 8.73
N HIS A 128 1.80 -1.09 8.28
CA HIS A 128 2.83 -1.66 9.15
C HIS A 128 3.45 -0.60 10.05
N VAL A 129 3.54 -0.91 11.34
CA VAL A 129 4.22 -0.12 12.38
C VAL A 129 5.16 -1.01 13.19
N ILE A 130 6.20 -0.40 13.75
CA ILE A 130 7.15 -1.07 14.63
C ILE A 130 6.95 -0.51 16.04
N VAL A 131 6.58 -1.36 16.98
CA VAL A 131 6.45 -0.97 18.39
C VAL A 131 7.84 -0.80 18.98
N VAL A 132 8.09 0.36 19.58
CA VAL A 132 9.43 0.71 20.11
C VAL A 132 9.70 0.04 21.44
N ASP A 133 8.69 -0.05 22.30
CA ASP A 133 8.80 -0.62 23.64
C ASP A 133 8.20 -2.03 23.68
N GLU A 134 9.06 -3.02 23.98
CA GLU A 134 8.69 -4.43 24.09
C GLU A 134 7.60 -4.66 25.18
N ALA A 135 7.62 -3.87 26.25
CA ALA A 135 6.59 -3.99 27.29
C ALA A 135 5.18 -3.62 26.80
N HIS A 136 5.09 -2.65 25.89
CA HIS A 136 3.81 -2.34 25.25
C HIS A 136 3.43 -3.41 24.21
N TYR A 137 4.40 -3.97 23.50
CA TYR A 137 4.15 -5.07 22.56
C TYR A 137 3.58 -6.30 23.29
N ASP A 138 4.17 -6.68 24.43
CA ASP A 138 3.70 -7.79 25.25
C ASP A 138 2.31 -7.55 25.88
N ALA A 139 1.93 -6.28 26.05
CA ALA A 139 0.61 -5.89 26.57
C ALA A 139 -0.48 -5.86 25.49
N MET A 140 -0.12 -5.99 24.21
CA MET A 140 -1.06 -6.07 23.11
C MET A 140 -1.68 -7.46 23.02
N GLU A 141 -2.84 -7.54 22.38
CA GLU A 141 -3.41 -8.80 21.93
C GLU A 141 -2.49 -9.44 20.88
N GLU A 142 -2.29 -10.76 20.97
CA GLU A 142 -1.47 -11.47 19.99
C GLU A 142 -2.05 -11.29 18.56
N PRO A 143 -1.19 -11.11 17.53
CA PRO A 143 -1.66 -11.01 16.16
C PRO A 143 -2.32 -12.31 15.72
N ASP A 144 -3.44 -12.21 15.01
CA ASP A 144 -4.10 -13.36 14.43
C ASP A 144 -3.36 -13.90 13.18
N ASP A 145 -3.82 -15.04 12.66
CA ASP A 145 -3.18 -15.68 11.51
C ASP A 145 -3.22 -14.77 10.25
N ASP A 146 -4.32 -14.03 10.04
CA ASP A 146 -4.47 -13.12 8.90
C ASP A 146 -3.51 -11.92 9.02
N GLU A 147 -3.29 -11.40 10.24
CA GLU A 147 -2.31 -10.34 10.49
C GLU A 147 -0.89 -10.85 10.23
N ASN A 148 -0.56 -12.03 10.71
CA ASN A 148 0.76 -12.65 10.51
C ASN A 148 1.07 -12.88 9.02
N ASP A 149 0.12 -13.40 8.24
CA ASP A 149 0.26 -13.60 6.80
C ASP A 149 0.55 -12.28 6.06
N MET A 150 -0.07 -11.18 6.50
CA MET A 150 0.18 -9.86 5.90
C MET A 150 1.49 -9.25 6.40
N LEU A 151 1.89 -9.47 7.65
CA LEU A 151 3.17 -9.02 8.18
C LEU A 151 4.35 -9.66 7.46
N ASP A 152 4.25 -10.93 7.06
CA ASP A 152 5.28 -11.62 6.27
C ASP A 152 5.56 -10.92 4.92
N LEU A 153 4.60 -10.14 4.41
CA LEU A 153 4.75 -9.34 3.21
C LEU A 153 5.24 -7.90 3.49
N ALA A 154 5.41 -7.53 4.76
CA ALA A 154 5.80 -6.18 5.14
C ALA A 154 7.28 -5.91 4.88
N PHE A 155 7.59 -4.70 4.41
CA PHE A 155 8.98 -4.28 4.27
C PHE A 155 9.57 -3.91 5.65
N GLY A 156 10.74 -4.46 5.96
CA GLY A 156 11.46 -4.14 7.20
C GLY A 156 10.81 -4.74 8.46
N LEU A 157 10.26 -5.96 8.34
CA LEU A 157 9.66 -6.70 9.44
C LEU A 157 10.65 -6.84 10.61
N THR A 158 10.15 -6.64 11.82
CA THR A 158 10.87 -6.82 13.09
C THR A 158 10.04 -7.70 14.03
N GLU A 159 10.63 -8.15 15.14
CA GLU A 159 9.94 -8.97 16.15
C GLU A 159 8.76 -8.23 16.82
N THR A 160 8.80 -6.89 16.82
CA THR A 160 7.75 -6.03 17.40
C THR A 160 6.87 -5.35 16.34
N SER A 161 6.85 -5.88 15.12
CA SER A 161 6.01 -5.37 14.04
C SER A 161 4.55 -5.73 14.23
N ARG A 162 3.64 -4.80 13.93
CA ARG A 162 2.19 -4.98 13.97
C ARG A 162 1.54 -4.25 12.79
N LEU A 163 0.33 -4.63 12.45
CA LEU A 163 -0.50 -3.86 11.53
C LEU A 163 -1.29 -2.79 12.29
N GLY A 164 -1.10 -1.53 11.97
CA GLY A 164 -1.76 -0.41 12.65
C GLY A 164 -3.29 -0.47 12.63
N CYS A 165 -3.89 -1.10 11.62
CA CYS A 165 -5.33 -1.29 11.54
C CYS A 165 -5.87 -2.33 12.54
N GLN A 166 -5.03 -3.23 13.05
CA GLN A 166 -5.43 -4.26 14.02
C GLN A 166 -5.14 -3.84 15.47
N VAL A 167 -4.20 -2.95 15.70
CA VAL A 167 -3.85 -2.46 17.04
C VAL A 167 -4.84 -1.39 17.51
N LYS A 168 -5.62 -1.71 18.54
CA LYS A 168 -6.57 -0.80 19.17
C LYS A 168 -5.99 -0.24 20.47
N MET A 169 -6.17 1.05 20.69
CA MET A 169 -5.72 1.69 21.91
C MET A 169 -6.52 1.21 23.12
N THR A 170 -5.82 0.77 24.13
CA THR A 170 -6.36 0.37 25.44
C THR A 170 -5.61 1.12 26.54
N LYS A 171 -6.14 1.09 27.76
CA LYS A 171 -5.48 1.72 28.93
C LYS A 171 -4.10 1.10 29.22
N ALA A 172 -3.88 -0.16 28.84
CA ALA A 172 -2.58 -0.81 29.00
C ALA A 172 -1.54 -0.28 28.01
N LEU A 173 -1.98 0.35 26.92
CA LEU A 173 -1.13 0.92 25.87
C LEU A 173 -1.00 2.46 25.99
N ASP A 174 -1.39 3.04 27.12
CA ASP A 174 -1.19 4.47 27.33
C ASP A 174 0.31 4.83 27.33
N GLY A 175 0.69 5.78 26.49
CA GLY A 175 2.09 6.14 26.27
C GLY A 175 2.79 5.31 25.19
N LEU A 176 2.07 4.48 24.45
CA LEU A 176 2.60 3.67 23.34
C LEU A 176 3.41 4.54 22.37
N THR A 177 4.59 4.05 22.00
CA THR A 177 5.42 4.65 20.96
C THR A 177 5.58 3.66 19.80
N VAL A 178 5.20 4.09 18.59
CA VAL A 178 5.34 3.32 17.36
C VAL A 178 6.14 4.09 16.33
N LYS A 179 6.94 3.36 15.54
CA LYS A 179 7.75 3.92 14.47
C LYS A 179 7.17 3.49 13.12
N LEU A 180 7.02 4.45 12.21
CA LEU A 180 6.69 4.18 10.82
C LEU A 180 7.91 3.66 10.07
N PRO A 181 7.80 2.58 9.27
CA PRO A 181 8.90 2.10 8.45
C PRO A 181 9.25 3.12 7.36
N THR A 182 10.48 3.09 6.88
CA THR A 182 10.94 3.99 5.81
C THR A 182 10.23 3.76 4.48
N MET A 183 9.61 2.60 4.30
CA MET A 183 8.88 2.22 3.10
C MET A 183 7.70 1.32 3.47
N THR A 184 6.53 1.57 2.88
CA THR A 184 5.30 0.79 3.07
C THR A 184 4.86 0.19 1.75
N ARG A 185 5.22 -1.06 1.46
CA ARG A 185 4.72 -1.81 0.30
C ARG A 185 4.67 -3.30 0.63
N ASN A 186 3.76 -4.00 0.02
CA ASN A 186 3.78 -5.45 0.07
C ASN A 186 4.97 -5.97 -0.75
N LEU A 187 5.76 -6.89 -0.19
CA LEU A 187 6.77 -7.62 -0.92
C LEU A 187 6.12 -8.52 -1.96
N GLN A 188 6.74 -8.62 -3.14
CA GLN A 188 6.29 -9.47 -4.22
C GLN A 188 7.25 -10.65 -4.41
N ALA A 189 6.78 -11.73 -5.05
CA ALA A 189 7.62 -12.89 -5.32
C ALA A 189 8.93 -12.55 -6.06
N SER A 190 8.95 -11.46 -6.83
CA SER A 190 10.14 -10.93 -7.50
C SER A 190 11.20 -10.36 -6.53
N ASP A 191 10.81 -10.00 -5.32
CA ASP A 191 11.72 -9.41 -4.32
C ASP A 191 12.57 -10.48 -3.60
N PHE A 192 12.21 -11.76 -3.77
CA PHE A 192 12.88 -12.92 -3.18
C PHE A 192 13.76 -13.71 -4.17
N SER A 193 13.97 -13.22 -5.40
CA SER A 193 14.73 -13.89 -6.48
C SER A 193 16.13 -13.32 -6.71
#